data_3b087a66ee2fbe48f1e959b6e50f048e
#
_entry.id   3b087a66ee2fbe48f1e959b6e50f048e
#
_cell.length_a   1.000
_cell.length_b   1.000
_cell.length_c   1.000
_cell.angle_alpha   90.00
_cell.angle_beta   90.00
_cell.angle_gamma   90.00
#
_symmetry.space_group_name_H-M   'P 1'
#
loop_
_entity.id
_entity.type
_entity.pdbx_description
1 polymer ?
#
loop_
_entity_poly.entity_id
_entity_poly.type
_entity_poly.pdbx_seq_one_letter_code
_entity_poly.pdbx_strand_id
1 'polypeptide(L)'
;FELTIGTIDEVPVVVYPGRIHLYQGYSAAEVTSLVRHARHLGCRDIIFACATGAVTENAHVGLGILTDQINLTGRNPLIEWDGIRDVETPFVGMVDAYTPYLRTLARGVADDLGIAVDEGVYAGVLGPCFETPAEIGMMRALGVSYVGMSTVNEVIMAHALGMNVLGLTLATNESGDPDTSHESVLEVAGRYASDFERLVRGVLHLL
;
A
#
# COMPACT_ATOMS: atom_id res chain seq x y z
N PHE A 1 2.81 -9.46 -16.37
CA PHE A 1 1.47 -8.98 -15.92
C PHE A 1 0.75 -8.39 -17.12
N GLU A 2 -0.53 -8.74 -17.33
CA GLU A 2 -1.41 -8.01 -18.22
C GLU A 2 -1.96 -6.80 -17.44
N LEU A 3 -1.70 -5.59 -17.94
CA LEU A 3 -2.36 -4.38 -17.42
C LEU A 3 -3.68 -4.16 -18.18
N THR A 4 -4.63 -3.55 -17.51
CA THR A 4 -5.89 -3.15 -18.12
C THR A 4 -5.97 -1.62 -18.15
N ILE A 5 -6.24 -1.05 -19.33
CA ILE A 5 -6.54 0.37 -19.50
C ILE A 5 -8.01 0.47 -19.89
N GLY A 6 -8.74 1.31 -19.18
CA GLY A 6 -10.18 1.45 -19.41
C GLY A 6 -10.77 2.56 -18.54
N THR A 7 -12.05 2.46 -18.28
CA THR A 7 -12.77 3.37 -17.39
C THR A 7 -13.51 2.61 -16.31
N ILE A 8 -13.54 3.17 -15.11
CA ILE A 8 -14.42 2.76 -14.01
C ILE A 8 -15.33 3.99 -13.75
N ASP A 9 -16.64 3.81 -13.94
CA ASP A 9 -17.63 4.89 -13.75
C ASP A 9 -17.23 6.20 -14.49
N GLU A 10 -16.80 6.04 -15.77
CA GLU A 10 -16.31 7.08 -16.68
C GLU A 10 -14.93 7.66 -16.33
N VAL A 11 -14.33 7.33 -15.20
CA VAL A 11 -12.97 7.76 -14.81
C VAL A 11 -11.92 6.90 -15.52
N PRO A 12 -11.00 7.51 -16.29
CA PRO A 12 -9.92 6.75 -16.94
C PRO A 12 -8.97 6.13 -15.90
N VAL A 13 -8.72 4.84 -16.02
CA VAL A 13 -7.86 4.11 -15.08
C VAL A 13 -6.89 3.18 -15.79
N VAL A 14 -5.76 2.94 -15.15
CA VAL A 14 -4.84 1.86 -15.45
C VAL A 14 -4.82 0.90 -14.26
N VAL A 15 -5.20 -0.35 -14.48
CA VAL A 15 -5.26 -1.37 -13.42
C VAL A 15 -4.12 -2.36 -13.61
N TYR A 16 -3.31 -2.53 -12.58
CA TYR A 16 -2.30 -3.57 -12.46
C TYR A 16 -2.85 -4.66 -11.53
N PRO A 17 -3.18 -5.87 -12.03
CA PRO A 17 -3.84 -6.91 -11.23
C PRO A 17 -2.91 -7.58 -10.22
N GLY A 18 -1.65 -7.18 -10.17
CA GLY A 18 -0.64 -7.69 -9.25
C GLY A 18 0.58 -6.77 -9.20
N ARG A 19 1.58 -7.17 -8.42
CA ARG A 19 2.84 -6.45 -8.26
C ARG A 19 4.02 -7.41 -8.14
N ILE A 20 5.21 -6.86 -8.28
CA ILE A 20 6.48 -7.53 -8.04
C ILE A 20 6.90 -7.25 -6.59
N HIS A 21 7.47 -8.24 -5.91
CA HIS A 21 7.88 -8.10 -4.52
C HIS A 21 9.39 -8.32 -4.34
N LEU A 22 9.96 -7.65 -3.33
CA LEU A 22 11.38 -7.81 -2.99
C LEU A 22 11.74 -9.25 -2.62
N TYR A 23 10.87 -9.97 -1.91
CA TYR A 23 11.10 -11.35 -1.52
C TYR A 23 11.16 -12.33 -2.71
N GLN A 24 10.76 -11.91 -3.90
CA GLN A 24 10.93 -12.67 -5.14
C GLN A 24 12.34 -12.53 -5.73
N GLY A 25 13.24 -11.76 -5.09
CA GLY A 25 14.62 -11.55 -5.52
C GLY A 25 14.85 -10.35 -6.44
N TYR A 26 13.82 -9.54 -6.68
CA TYR A 26 13.93 -8.32 -7.47
C TYR A 26 14.52 -7.16 -6.68
N SER A 27 15.19 -6.25 -7.37
CA SER A 27 15.66 -4.98 -6.83
C SER A 27 14.49 -4.02 -6.53
N ALA A 28 14.72 -3.03 -5.68
CA ALA A 28 13.69 -2.02 -5.41
C ALA A 28 13.39 -1.17 -6.67
N ALA A 29 14.34 -0.99 -7.57
CA ALA A 29 14.11 -0.37 -8.87
C ALA A 29 13.15 -1.20 -9.74
N GLU A 30 13.30 -2.52 -9.78
CA GLU A 30 12.40 -3.39 -10.55
C GLU A 30 11.00 -3.43 -9.94
N VAL A 31 10.90 -3.56 -8.60
CA VAL A 31 9.63 -3.55 -7.86
C VAL A 31 8.81 -2.29 -8.15
N THR A 32 9.46 -1.15 -8.32
CA THR A 32 8.80 0.14 -8.58
C THR A 32 8.60 0.45 -10.07
N SER A 33 8.88 -0.48 -10.96
CA SER A 33 8.74 -0.27 -12.42
C SER A 33 7.31 0.05 -12.84
N LEU A 34 6.32 -0.58 -12.22
CA LEU A 34 4.91 -0.33 -12.52
C LEU A 34 4.47 1.09 -12.13
N VAL A 35 5.01 1.64 -11.05
CA VAL A 35 4.77 3.02 -10.61
C VAL A 35 5.31 4.01 -11.64
N ARG A 36 6.57 3.80 -12.09
CA ARG A 36 7.16 4.64 -13.14
C ARG A 36 6.39 4.55 -14.45
N HIS A 37 5.91 3.34 -14.79
CA HIS A 37 5.08 3.14 -15.98
C HIS A 37 3.74 3.88 -15.86
N ALA A 38 3.03 3.79 -14.73
CA ALA A 38 1.80 4.54 -14.50
C ALA A 38 2.02 6.05 -14.65
N ARG A 39 3.12 6.57 -14.06
CA ARG A 39 3.48 7.98 -14.19
C ARG A 39 3.77 8.38 -15.65
N HIS A 40 4.44 7.51 -16.40
CA HIS A 40 4.71 7.72 -17.83
C HIS A 40 3.43 7.75 -18.68
N LEU A 41 2.42 6.96 -18.33
CA LEU A 41 1.08 7.00 -18.92
C LEU A 41 0.28 8.25 -18.55
N GLY A 42 0.79 9.11 -17.67
CA GLY A 42 0.15 10.37 -17.27
C GLY A 42 -0.67 10.29 -15.99
N CYS A 43 -0.67 9.15 -15.28
CA CYS A 43 -1.36 9.03 -14.00
C CYS A 43 -0.79 10.04 -12.99
N ARG A 44 -1.67 10.73 -12.28
CA ARG A 44 -1.32 11.69 -11.22
C ARG A 44 -1.62 11.13 -9.85
N ASP A 45 -2.68 10.34 -9.76
CA ASP A 45 -3.16 9.70 -8.55
C ASP A 45 -2.89 8.21 -8.65
N ILE A 46 -2.50 7.58 -7.54
CA ILE A 46 -2.27 6.14 -7.46
C ILE A 46 -2.91 5.59 -6.19
N ILE A 47 -3.66 4.50 -6.34
CA ILE A 47 -4.23 3.75 -5.23
C ILE A 47 -3.44 2.44 -5.10
N PHE A 48 -2.77 2.27 -3.98
CA PHE A 48 -2.15 1.01 -3.62
C PHE A 48 -3.10 0.18 -2.78
N ALA A 49 -3.31 -1.07 -3.18
CA ALA A 49 -4.01 -2.08 -2.43
C ALA A 49 -3.02 -3.12 -1.90
N CYS A 50 -3.06 -3.45 -0.62
CA CYS A 50 -2.19 -4.48 -0.05
C CYS A 50 -2.92 -5.32 1.00
N ALA A 51 -2.52 -6.59 1.12
CA ALA A 51 -2.88 -7.43 2.26
C ALA A 51 -1.83 -7.23 3.37
N THR A 52 -2.28 -7.22 4.63
CA THR A 52 -1.42 -6.99 5.80
C THR A 52 -1.84 -7.85 6.98
N GLY A 53 -0.93 -7.97 7.96
CA GLY A 53 -1.29 -8.36 9.32
C GLY A 53 -1.60 -7.13 10.18
N ALA A 54 -2.60 -7.23 11.04
CA ALA A 54 -2.90 -6.24 12.07
C ALA A 54 -1.91 -6.40 13.23
N VAL A 55 -1.27 -5.31 13.66
CA VAL A 55 -0.19 -5.34 14.67
C VAL A 55 -0.68 -4.84 16.04
N THR A 56 -1.51 -3.82 16.06
CA THR A 56 -2.01 -3.17 17.28
C THR A 56 -3.49 -3.45 17.51
N GLU A 57 -3.96 -3.26 18.74
CA GLU A 57 -5.37 -3.41 19.12
C GLU A 57 -6.30 -2.41 18.41
N ASN A 58 -5.75 -1.35 17.81
CA ASN A 58 -6.50 -0.35 17.05
C ASN A 58 -6.58 -0.67 15.54
N ALA A 59 -6.00 -1.77 15.12
CA ALA A 59 -6.08 -2.27 13.75
C ALA A 59 -6.73 -3.64 13.77
N HIS A 60 -7.91 -3.75 13.19
CA HIS A 60 -8.68 -4.99 13.17
C HIS A 60 -8.54 -5.69 11.82
N VAL A 61 -8.87 -6.98 11.80
CA VAL A 61 -9.06 -7.71 10.52
C VAL A 61 -10.18 -7.03 9.75
N GLY A 62 -9.86 -6.51 8.58
CA GLY A 62 -10.76 -5.69 7.77
C GLY A 62 -10.04 -4.62 6.96
N LEU A 63 -10.80 -3.67 6.42
CA LEU A 63 -10.27 -2.60 5.58
C LEU A 63 -9.59 -1.51 6.41
N GLY A 64 -8.52 -0.94 5.86
CA GLY A 64 -7.80 0.16 6.47
C GLY A 64 -7.25 1.16 5.46
N ILE A 65 -7.01 2.38 5.93
CA ILE A 65 -6.39 3.48 5.19
C ILE A 65 -5.00 3.71 5.78
N LEU A 66 -3.97 3.65 4.96
CA LEU A 66 -2.60 3.91 5.39
C LEU A 66 -2.36 5.41 5.54
N THR A 67 -1.86 5.81 6.70
CA THR A 67 -1.62 7.22 7.02
C THR A 67 -0.16 7.62 6.88
N ASP A 68 0.75 6.68 7.13
CA ASP A 68 2.20 6.85 7.06
C ASP A 68 2.87 5.47 6.95
N GLN A 69 4.21 5.44 6.85
CA GLN A 69 4.94 4.19 6.74
C GLN A 69 6.27 4.19 7.50
N ILE A 70 6.70 2.99 7.88
CA ILE A 70 8.07 2.71 8.34
C ILE A 70 8.68 1.70 7.35
N ASN A 71 9.77 2.08 6.69
CA ASN A 71 10.47 1.19 5.77
C ASN A 71 11.49 0.34 6.53
N LEU A 72 11.14 -0.91 6.82
CA LEU A 72 12.01 -1.91 7.45
C LEU A 72 12.60 -2.89 6.43
N THR A 73 12.43 -2.66 5.12
CA THR A 73 12.93 -3.55 4.08
C THR A 73 14.47 -3.50 3.91
N GLY A 74 15.11 -2.45 4.43
CA GLY A 74 16.53 -2.20 4.16
C GLY A 74 16.83 -1.81 2.71
N ARG A 75 15.80 -1.48 1.91
CA ARG A 75 15.89 -1.10 0.50
C ARG A 75 15.31 0.30 0.28
N ASN A 76 15.84 1.00 -0.74
CA ASN A 76 15.29 2.27 -1.18
C ASN A 76 15.36 2.34 -2.72
N PRO A 77 14.21 2.48 -3.41
CA PRO A 77 14.17 2.42 -4.86
C PRO A 77 14.91 3.58 -5.54
N LEU A 78 15.06 4.72 -4.86
CA LEU A 78 15.74 5.88 -5.41
C LEU A 78 17.26 5.65 -5.54
N ILE A 79 17.86 4.87 -4.65
CA ILE A 79 19.28 4.52 -4.72
C ILE A 79 19.56 3.57 -5.89
N GLU A 80 18.63 2.65 -6.14
CA GLU A 80 18.77 1.60 -7.14
C GLU A 80 18.29 2.03 -8.53
N TRP A 81 17.61 3.18 -8.63
CA TRP A 81 17.10 3.72 -9.89
C TRP A 81 18.11 4.66 -10.55
N ASP A 82 18.54 4.34 -11.78
CA ASP A 82 19.52 5.13 -12.50
C ASP A 82 19.10 6.60 -12.71
N GLY A 83 17.79 6.87 -12.84
CA GLY A 83 17.27 8.22 -13.01
C GLY A 83 17.58 9.18 -11.85
N ILE A 84 17.93 8.68 -10.66
CA ILE A 84 18.34 9.52 -9.53
C ILE A 84 19.71 10.18 -9.75
N ARG A 85 20.57 9.60 -10.58
CA ARG A 85 21.92 10.08 -10.83
C ARG A 85 21.97 11.44 -11.55
N ASP A 86 20.90 11.75 -12.29
CA ASP A 86 20.77 12.97 -13.05
C ASP A 86 20.05 14.08 -12.28
N VAL A 87 19.66 13.82 -11.02
CA VAL A 87 18.97 14.77 -10.15
C VAL A 87 19.97 15.52 -9.29
N GLU A 88 19.99 16.84 -9.41
CA GLU A 88 20.88 17.73 -8.65
C GLU A 88 20.68 17.59 -7.13
N THR A 89 19.43 17.37 -6.69
CA THR A 89 19.07 17.17 -5.27
C THR A 89 18.25 15.90 -5.12
N PRO A 90 18.89 14.74 -4.85
CA PRO A 90 18.20 13.44 -4.77
C PRO A 90 17.38 13.24 -3.48
N PHE A 91 17.34 14.24 -2.60
CA PHE A 91 16.64 14.15 -1.33
C PHE A 91 15.15 14.46 -1.51
N VAL A 92 14.30 13.47 -1.19
CA VAL A 92 12.84 13.56 -1.29
C VAL A 92 12.26 13.66 0.12
N GLY A 93 11.51 14.74 0.38
CA GLY A 93 10.75 14.85 1.64
C GLY A 93 9.59 13.85 1.64
N MET A 94 9.45 13.07 2.71
CA MET A 94 8.41 12.02 2.80
C MET A 94 7.23 12.41 3.69
N VAL A 95 7.18 13.66 4.16
CA VAL A 95 6.01 14.18 4.87
C VAL A 95 4.82 14.17 3.93
N ASP A 96 3.69 13.65 4.39
CA ASP A 96 2.46 13.50 3.60
C ASP A 96 2.60 12.63 2.33
N ALA A 97 3.52 11.65 2.35
CA ALA A 97 3.70 10.70 1.25
C ALA A 97 2.39 9.94 0.94
N TYR A 98 1.57 9.68 1.95
CA TYR A 98 0.15 9.30 1.79
C TYR A 98 -0.69 10.58 1.81
N THR A 99 -1.18 10.98 0.67
CA THR A 99 -1.77 12.30 0.42
C THR A 99 -2.97 12.61 1.31
N PRO A 100 -2.92 13.66 2.15
CA PRO A 100 -3.96 13.90 3.17
C PRO A 100 -5.37 14.04 2.61
N TYR A 101 -5.55 14.74 1.48
CA TYR A 101 -6.88 14.91 0.91
C TYR A 101 -7.46 13.59 0.40
N LEU A 102 -6.65 12.67 -0.15
CA LEU A 102 -7.10 11.36 -0.59
C LEU A 102 -7.50 10.47 0.59
N ARG A 103 -6.79 10.56 1.70
CA ARG A 103 -7.17 9.85 2.94
C ARG A 103 -8.50 10.35 3.46
N THR A 104 -8.68 11.68 3.52
CA THR A 104 -9.96 12.31 3.95
C THR A 104 -11.10 11.89 3.02
N LEU A 105 -10.86 11.88 1.71
CA LEU A 105 -11.82 11.45 0.72
C LEU A 105 -12.23 9.99 0.94
N ALA A 106 -11.24 9.08 1.07
CA ALA A 106 -11.50 7.67 1.27
C ALA A 106 -12.28 7.38 2.56
N ARG A 107 -11.99 8.12 3.64
CA ARG A 107 -12.74 8.03 4.88
C ARG A 107 -14.18 8.49 4.71
N GLY A 108 -14.40 9.65 4.09
CA GLY A 108 -15.77 10.14 3.82
C GLY A 108 -16.58 9.15 2.99
N VAL A 109 -15.98 8.57 1.96
CA VAL A 109 -16.62 7.52 1.15
C VAL A 109 -16.95 6.28 1.99
N ALA A 110 -16.04 5.83 2.86
CA ALA A 110 -16.28 4.70 3.74
C ALA A 110 -17.46 4.96 4.69
N ASP A 111 -17.49 6.15 5.30
CA ASP A 111 -18.58 6.58 6.20
C ASP A 111 -19.93 6.62 5.45
N ASP A 112 -19.98 7.20 4.27
CA ASP A 112 -21.20 7.30 3.44
C ASP A 112 -21.72 5.91 3.00
N LEU A 113 -20.82 4.97 2.77
CA LEU A 113 -21.16 3.60 2.37
C LEU A 113 -21.42 2.66 3.57
N GLY A 114 -21.17 3.12 4.80
CA GLY A 114 -21.27 2.30 6.00
C GLY A 114 -20.20 1.21 6.07
N ILE A 115 -19.03 1.45 5.46
CA ILE A 115 -17.89 0.54 5.46
C ILE A 115 -16.97 0.90 6.62
N ALA A 116 -16.75 -0.05 7.54
CA ALA A 116 -15.81 0.14 8.63
C ALA A 116 -14.36 0.14 8.08
N VAL A 117 -13.61 1.18 8.41
CA VAL A 117 -12.18 1.29 8.06
C VAL A 117 -11.40 1.81 9.27
N ASP A 118 -10.26 1.18 9.56
CA ASP A 118 -9.30 1.70 10.50
C ASP A 118 -8.25 2.57 9.77
N GLU A 119 -7.51 3.39 10.51
CA GLU A 119 -6.39 4.15 9.96
C GLU A 119 -5.11 3.81 10.70
N GLY A 120 -3.98 3.78 10.00
CA GLY A 120 -2.74 3.50 10.69
C GLY A 120 -1.47 3.53 9.89
N VAL A 121 -0.37 3.42 10.62
CA VAL A 121 0.99 3.37 10.08
C VAL A 121 1.29 1.96 9.57
N TYR A 122 1.84 1.88 8.37
CA TYR A 122 2.25 0.63 7.73
C TYR A 122 3.75 0.39 7.88
N ALA A 123 4.14 -0.79 8.36
CA ALA A 123 5.53 -1.25 8.30
C ALA A 123 5.73 -2.16 7.09
N GLY A 124 6.63 -1.76 6.20
CA GLY A 124 7.08 -2.63 5.11
C GLY A 124 8.28 -3.45 5.52
N VAL A 125 8.17 -4.77 5.50
CA VAL A 125 9.26 -5.71 5.77
C VAL A 125 9.67 -6.43 4.49
N LEU A 126 10.85 -7.08 4.50
CA LEU A 126 11.37 -7.76 3.32
C LEU A 126 10.59 -9.05 3.00
N GLY A 127 10.26 -9.84 4.00
CA GLY A 127 9.74 -11.20 3.81
C GLY A 127 10.83 -12.17 3.28
N PRO A 128 10.46 -13.39 2.83
CA PRO A 128 9.11 -13.98 2.80
C PRO A 128 8.64 -14.60 4.12
N CYS A 129 9.46 -14.53 5.20
CA CYS A 129 9.06 -15.02 6.52
C CYS A 129 8.09 -14.03 7.16
N PHE A 130 7.08 -14.57 7.84
CA PHE A 130 6.25 -13.78 8.75
C PHE A 130 7.06 -13.37 9.98
N GLU A 131 6.55 -12.35 10.67
CA GLU A 131 7.22 -11.70 11.78
C GLU A 131 7.28 -12.60 13.02
N THR A 132 8.41 -12.55 13.70
CA THR A 132 8.57 -13.15 15.03
C THR A 132 7.82 -12.34 16.10
N PRO A 133 7.48 -12.94 17.26
CA PRO A 133 6.86 -12.21 18.37
C PRO A 133 7.67 -10.99 18.84
N ALA A 134 9.00 -11.06 18.75
CA ALA A 134 9.89 -9.95 19.11
C ALA A 134 9.79 -8.77 18.09
N GLU A 135 9.73 -9.07 16.80
CA GLU A 135 9.54 -8.08 15.75
C GLU A 135 8.16 -7.42 15.85
N ILE A 136 7.11 -8.17 16.16
CA ILE A 136 5.77 -7.64 16.43
C ILE A 136 5.79 -6.71 17.64
N GLY A 137 6.44 -7.12 18.73
CA GLY A 137 6.63 -6.28 19.93
C GLY A 137 7.35 -4.98 19.62
N MET A 138 8.39 -5.02 18.78
CA MET A 138 9.10 -3.84 18.29
C MET A 138 8.17 -2.93 17.47
N MET A 139 7.43 -3.48 16.52
CA MET A 139 6.50 -2.71 15.68
C MET A 139 5.40 -2.05 16.48
N ARG A 140 4.84 -2.73 17.50
CA ARG A 140 3.88 -2.14 18.44
C ARG A 140 4.47 -0.95 19.18
N ALA A 141 5.71 -1.06 19.66
CA ALA A 141 6.40 0.03 20.36
C ALA A 141 6.68 1.23 19.43
N LEU A 142 6.78 1.02 18.12
CA LEU A 142 6.94 2.07 17.10
C LEU A 142 5.60 2.66 16.62
N GLY A 143 4.46 2.20 17.12
CA GLY A 143 3.14 2.67 16.70
C GLY A 143 2.66 2.15 15.36
N VAL A 144 3.21 1.03 14.89
CA VAL A 144 2.78 0.37 13.64
C VAL A 144 1.42 -0.27 13.84
N SER A 145 0.50 -0.01 12.93
CA SER A 145 -0.84 -0.62 12.88
C SER A 145 -0.90 -1.84 11.96
N TYR A 146 -0.19 -1.79 10.85
CA TYR A 146 -0.21 -2.80 9.80
C TYR A 146 1.19 -3.21 9.39
N VAL A 147 1.39 -4.48 9.10
CA VAL A 147 2.66 -4.99 8.56
C VAL A 147 2.44 -5.77 7.28
N GLY A 148 3.35 -5.63 6.33
CA GLY A 148 3.32 -6.40 5.08
C GLY A 148 4.62 -6.28 4.30
N MET A 149 4.69 -6.94 3.16
CA MET A 149 5.92 -7.16 2.39
C MET A 149 5.93 -6.40 1.05
N SER A 150 5.24 -5.25 0.99
CA SER A 150 5.08 -4.46 -0.25
C SER A 150 5.05 -2.96 0.04
N THR A 151 4.51 -2.19 -0.87
CA THR A 151 3.99 -0.81 -0.76
C THR A 151 5.01 0.27 -0.43
N VAL A 152 5.86 0.14 0.60
CA VAL A 152 6.77 1.23 1.05
C VAL A 152 7.69 1.75 -0.06
N ASN A 153 8.29 0.85 -0.85
CA ASN A 153 9.17 1.26 -1.95
C ASN A 153 8.38 1.90 -3.09
N GLU A 154 7.17 1.40 -3.35
CA GLU A 154 6.28 1.92 -4.38
C GLU A 154 5.78 3.33 -4.01
N VAL A 155 5.44 3.56 -2.74
CA VAL A 155 5.07 4.89 -2.22
C VAL A 155 6.24 5.86 -2.32
N ILE A 156 7.47 5.46 -1.94
CA ILE A 156 8.66 6.29 -2.09
C ILE A 156 8.84 6.72 -3.55
N MET A 157 8.72 5.79 -4.49
CA MET A 157 8.86 6.10 -5.92
C MET A 157 7.71 6.99 -6.42
N ALA A 158 6.46 6.69 -6.07
CA ALA A 158 5.31 7.49 -6.48
C ALA A 158 5.42 8.93 -6.00
N HIS A 159 5.77 9.11 -4.72
CA HIS A 159 5.96 10.43 -4.12
C HIS A 159 7.12 11.20 -4.76
N ALA A 160 8.26 10.53 -5.02
CA ALA A 160 9.39 11.13 -5.74
C ALA A 160 9.03 11.57 -7.16
N LEU A 161 8.09 10.90 -7.81
CA LEU A 161 7.57 11.24 -9.14
C LEU A 161 6.44 12.30 -9.11
N GLY A 162 6.12 12.85 -7.94
CA GLY A 162 5.08 13.86 -7.75
C GLY A 162 3.66 13.33 -7.94
N MET A 163 3.42 12.05 -7.65
CA MET A 163 2.09 11.46 -7.67
C MET A 163 1.42 11.60 -6.30
N ASN A 164 0.10 11.79 -6.30
CA ASN A 164 -0.71 11.67 -5.10
C ASN A 164 -0.94 10.20 -4.78
N VAL A 165 -0.85 9.82 -3.51
CA VAL A 165 -0.89 8.43 -3.07
C VAL A 165 -2.03 8.19 -2.08
N LEU A 166 -2.86 7.20 -2.37
CA LEU A 166 -3.76 6.58 -1.41
C LEU A 166 -3.30 5.14 -1.16
N GLY A 167 -3.06 4.79 0.09
CA GLY A 167 -2.82 3.41 0.52
C GLY A 167 -4.08 2.83 1.15
N LEU A 168 -4.61 1.77 0.56
CA LEU A 168 -5.69 0.96 1.12
C LEU A 168 -5.14 -0.41 1.49
N THR A 169 -5.46 -0.87 2.67
CA THR A 169 -5.06 -2.20 3.13
C THR A 169 -6.25 -3.05 3.50
N LEU A 170 -6.08 -4.35 3.36
CA LEU A 170 -6.92 -5.34 3.99
C LEU A 170 -6.06 -6.10 4.99
N ALA A 171 -6.30 -5.87 6.28
CA ALA A 171 -5.73 -6.71 7.33
C ALA A 171 -6.45 -8.06 7.31
N THR A 172 -5.69 -9.13 7.03
CA THR A 172 -6.24 -10.46 6.83
C THR A 172 -6.12 -11.35 8.06
N ASN A 173 -5.25 -10.98 8.99
CA ASN A 173 -4.97 -11.71 10.22
C ASN A 173 -4.44 -10.77 11.30
N GLU A 174 -4.48 -11.19 12.54
CA GLU A 174 -3.67 -10.58 13.59
C GLU A 174 -2.22 -11.05 13.44
N SER A 175 -1.26 -10.12 13.49
CA SER A 175 0.16 -10.47 13.39
C SER A 175 0.60 -11.29 14.60
N GLY A 176 1.24 -12.42 14.33
CA GLY A 176 1.66 -13.39 15.37
C GLY A 176 0.66 -14.50 15.62
N ASP A 177 -0.44 -14.55 14.90
CA ASP A 177 -1.34 -15.69 14.92
C ASP A 177 -0.63 -16.91 14.28
N PRO A 178 -0.42 -18.02 15.02
CA PRO A 178 0.28 -19.18 14.52
C PRO A 178 -0.48 -19.90 13.39
N ASP A 179 -1.78 -19.67 13.27
CA ASP A 179 -2.62 -20.30 12.24
C ASP A 179 -2.67 -19.49 10.94
N THR A 180 -1.90 -18.40 10.85
CA THR A 180 -1.81 -17.60 9.62
C THR A 180 -1.23 -18.44 8.48
N SER A 181 -1.99 -18.55 7.40
CA SER A 181 -1.60 -19.24 6.18
C SER A 181 -2.00 -18.44 4.94
N HIS A 182 -1.40 -18.74 3.80
CA HIS A 182 -1.80 -18.09 2.55
C HIS A 182 -3.27 -18.38 2.20
N GLU A 183 -3.79 -19.53 2.54
CA GLU A 183 -5.20 -19.91 2.31
C GLU A 183 -6.15 -19.07 3.18
N SER A 184 -5.83 -18.89 4.48
CA SER A 184 -6.63 -18.04 5.36
C SER A 184 -6.65 -16.58 4.92
N VAL A 185 -5.54 -16.07 4.40
CA VAL A 185 -5.43 -14.72 3.81
C VAL A 185 -6.39 -14.57 2.61
N LEU A 186 -6.44 -15.54 1.70
CA LEU A 186 -7.33 -15.51 0.54
C LEU A 186 -8.81 -15.60 0.93
N GLU A 187 -9.15 -16.40 1.94
CA GLU A 187 -10.52 -16.52 2.45
C GLU A 187 -11.01 -15.17 3.01
N VAL A 188 -10.20 -14.52 3.83
CA VAL A 188 -10.53 -13.20 4.38
C VAL A 188 -10.64 -12.17 3.27
N ALA A 189 -9.72 -12.18 2.29
CA ALA A 189 -9.78 -11.28 1.14
C ALA A 189 -11.11 -11.42 0.37
N GLY A 190 -11.60 -12.64 0.19
CA GLY A 190 -12.90 -12.89 -0.46
C GLY A 190 -14.09 -12.28 0.30
N ARG A 191 -14.05 -12.26 1.63
CA ARG A 191 -15.12 -11.68 2.46
C ARG A 191 -15.24 -10.16 2.31
N TYR A 192 -14.12 -9.45 2.13
CA TYR A 192 -14.08 -7.99 2.04
C TYR A 192 -14.02 -7.46 0.60
N ALA A 193 -13.97 -8.33 -0.41
CA ALA A 193 -13.79 -7.94 -1.80
C ALA A 193 -14.86 -6.94 -2.29
N SER A 194 -16.13 -7.15 -1.93
CA SER A 194 -17.23 -6.27 -2.33
C SER A 194 -17.12 -4.87 -1.69
N ASP A 195 -16.79 -4.81 -0.41
CA ASP A 195 -16.64 -3.51 0.29
C ASP A 195 -15.40 -2.78 -0.19
N PHE A 196 -14.31 -3.50 -0.47
CA PHE A 196 -13.11 -2.93 -1.09
C PHE A 196 -13.42 -2.32 -2.47
N GLU A 197 -14.14 -3.06 -3.34
CA GLU A 197 -14.55 -2.56 -4.65
C GLU A 197 -15.42 -1.30 -4.53
N ARG A 198 -16.42 -1.31 -3.64
CA ARG A 198 -17.31 -0.16 -3.40
C ARG A 198 -16.53 1.07 -2.92
N LEU A 199 -15.57 0.87 -2.00
CA LEU A 199 -14.71 1.94 -1.50
C LEU A 199 -13.86 2.53 -2.63
N VAL A 200 -13.18 1.71 -3.41
CA VAL A 200 -12.35 2.17 -4.54
C VAL A 200 -13.19 2.92 -5.58
N ARG A 201 -14.35 2.38 -5.96
CA ARG A 201 -15.26 3.07 -6.91
C ARG A 201 -15.73 4.41 -6.38
N GLY A 202 -16.13 4.48 -5.11
CA GLY A 202 -16.57 5.73 -4.50
C GLY A 202 -15.46 6.79 -4.45
N VAL A 203 -14.23 6.38 -4.16
CA VAL A 203 -13.06 7.28 -4.23
C VAL A 203 -12.83 7.76 -5.67
N LEU A 204 -12.82 6.86 -6.64
CA LEU A 204 -12.60 7.20 -8.05
C LEU A 204 -13.64 8.19 -8.58
N HIS A 205 -14.90 8.02 -8.19
CA HIS A 205 -16.00 8.92 -8.62
C HIS A 205 -15.82 10.37 -8.16
N LEU A 206 -15.04 10.60 -7.11
CA LEU A 206 -14.80 11.93 -6.53
C LEU A 206 -13.43 12.52 -6.92
N LEU A 207 -12.59 11.80 -7.69
CA LEU A 207 -11.33 12.29 -8.26
C LEU A 207 -11.55 12.96 -9.60
#